data_80c03e8e55c39df30f4b357e2538ce72
#
_entry.id   80c03e8e55c39df30f4b357e2538ce72
#
_cell.length_a   1.000
_cell.length_b   1.000
_cell.length_c   1.000
_cell.angle_alpha   90.00
_cell.angle_beta   90.00
_cell.angle_gamma   90.00
#
_symmetry.space_group_name_H-M   'P 1'
#
loop_
_entity.id
_entity.type
_entity.pdbx_description
1 polymer ?
#
loop_
_entity_poly.entity_id
_entity_poly.type
_entity_poly.pdbx_seq_one_letter_code
_entity_poly.pdbx_strand_id
1 'polypeptide(L)'
;MKLKVNTILLLIAFSSLVFTSCKNEGIQGPAGNDGLDATVYYSEWITPSAWLGTSGDWYFDVKAPDLTADIVENGVVLGYVWLAGDLYDSSSVRPLPAYAVGTNWSFLIHEYGNIEFTSDMISKPFTTGNNFRFIAIPGNVKTLKSASLINKSEQELRSMSYKDVCKLYNIPE
;
A
#
# COMPACT_ATOMS: atom_id res chain seq x y z
N MET A 1 56.93 54.55 6.35
CA MET A 1 56.07 53.74 7.17
C MET A 1 54.56 54.00 6.98
N LYS A 2 54.13 55.02 6.25
CA LYS A 2 52.77 55.41 5.98
C LYS A 2 52.07 54.59 4.82
N LEU A 3 52.86 54.05 3.90
CA LEU A 3 52.32 53.32 2.71
C LEU A 3 51.81 51.93 3.02
N LYS A 4 52.35 51.26 4.04
CA LYS A 4 51.97 49.91 4.42
C LYS A 4 50.58 49.83 5.17
N VAL A 5 50.25 50.90 5.88
CA VAL A 5 48.97 50.99 6.64
C VAL A 5 47.79 51.17 5.69
N ASN A 6 47.91 51.95 4.63
CA ASN A 6 46.84 52.15 3.65
C ASN A 6 46.54 50.89 2.84
N THR A 7 47.57 50.08 2.55
CA THR A 7 47.35 48.81 1.80
C THR A 7 46.63 47.76 2.64
N ILE A 8 46.90 47.73 3.94
CA ILE A 8 46.21 46.82 4.87
C ILE A 8 44.76 47.26 5.08
N LEU A 9 44.48 48.55 5.18
CA LEU A 9 43.08 49.07 5.29
C LEU A 9 42.27 48.79 4.03
N LEU A 10 42.90 48.87 2.83
CA LEU A 10 42.22 48.56 1.57
C LEU A 10 41.89 47.06 1.43
N LEU A 11 42.75 46.18 1.94
CA LEU A 11 42.52 44.73 1.94
C LEU A 11 41.39 44.32 2.91
N ILE A 12 41.25 44.99 4.05
CA ILE A 12 40.18 44.73 5.02
C ILE A 12 38.82 45.22 4.50
N ALA A 13 38.79 46.34 3.77
CA ALA A 13 37.57 46.89 3.17
C ALA A 13 37.04 45.99 2.00
N PHE A 14 37.92 45.27 1.30
CA PHE A 14 37.53 44.39 0.20
C PHE A 14 37.01 43.02 0.66
N SER A 15 37.37 42.58 1.87
CA SER A 15 36.94 41.30 2.42
C SER A 15 35.50 41.31 3.01
N SER A 16 34.94 42.49 3.22
CA SER A 16 33.58 42.61 3.80
C SER A 16 32.41 42.57 2.79
N LEU A 17 32.72 42.47 1.48
CA LEU A 17 31.72 42.49 0.42
C LEU A 17 31.24 41.10 -0.08
N VAL A 18 31.76 40.00 0.49
CA VAL A 18 31.48 38.63 -0.04
C VAL A 18 30.40 37.85 0.75
N PHE A 19 29.80 38.43 1.76
CA PHE A 19 28.79 37.71 2.60
C PHE A 19 27.37 38.22 2.40
N THR A 20 27.01 38.79 1.27
CA THR A 20 25.59 38.88 0.90
C THR A 20 25.19 37.56 0.24
N SER A 21 25.08 36.51 1.04
CA SER A 21 24.35 35.32 0.65
C SER A 21 22.88 35.72 0.47
N CYS A 22 22.43 35.89 -0.76
CA CYS A 22 21.02 35.95 -1.07
C CYS A 22 20.37 34.64 -0.57
N LYS A 23 19.73 34.67 0.56
CA LYS A 23 18.67 33.72 0.88
C LYS A 23 17.52 33.99 -0.10
N ASN A 24 17.59 33.42 -1.28
CA ASN A 24 16.42 33.21 -2.09
C ASN A 24 15.64 32.10 -1.39
N GLU A 25 14.87 32.42 -0.39
CA GLU A 25 13.73 31.59 0.00
C GLU A 25 12.80 31.62 -1.21
N GLY A 26 12.87 30.60 -2.04
CA GLY A 26 11.92 30.40 -3.13
C GLY A 26 10.52 30.52 -2.52
N ILE A 27 9.62 31.26 -3.18
CA ILE A 27 8.23 31.33 -2.79
C ILE A 27 7.75 29.88 -2.64
N GLN A 28 7.34 29.52 -1.42
CA GLN A 28 6.76 28.21 -1.15
C GLN A 28 5.60 28.04 -2.14
N GLY A 29 5.65 27.00 -2.96
CA GLY A 29 4.58 26.72 -3.90
C GLY A 29 3.23 26.68 -3.16
N PRO A 30 2.11 26.98 -3.85
CA PRO A 30 0.80 26.90 -3.25
C PRO A 30 0.65 25.53 -2.57
N ALA A 31 0.08 25.53 -1.36
CA ALA A 31 -0.28 24.29 -0.68
C ALA A 31 -1.07 23.44 -1.67
N GLY A 32 -0.65 22.18 -1.88
CA GLY A 32 -1.41 21.25 -2.70
C GLY A 32 -2.85 21.22 -2.17
N ASN A 33 -3.82 21.10 -3.05
CA ASN A 33 -5.21 20.89 -2.66
C ASN A 33 -5.25 19.76 -1.64
N ASP A 34 -6.01 19.95 -0.56
CA ASP A 34 -6.30 18.85 0.39
C ASP A 34 -6.80 17.67 -0.45
N GLY A 35 -6.02 16.58 -0.44
CA GLY A 35 -6.43 15.38 -1.15
C GLY A 35 -7.81 14.97 -0.64
N LEU A 36 -8.72 14.65 -1.53
CA LEU A 36 -10.02 14.06 -1.20
C LEU A 36 -9.77 12.95 -0.19
N ASP A 37 -10.59 12.89 0.87
CA ASP A 37 -10.55 11.76 1.82
C ASP A 37 -10.88 10.49 1.03
N ALA A 38 -9.83 9.81 0.56
CA ALA A 38 -10.00 8.62 -0.25
C ALA A 38 -10.45 7.48 0.66
N THR A 39 -11.61 6.93 0.37
CA THR A 39 -12.18 5.81 1.14
C THR A 39 -11.41 4.54 0.85
N VAL A 40 -10.99 3.82 1.89
CA VAL A 40 -10.49 2.45 1.76
C VAL A 40 -11.67 1.52 1.56
N TYR A 41 -11.61 0.70 0.51
CA TYR A 41 -12.63 -0.29 0.20
C TYR A 41 -12.18 -1.66 0.69
N TYR A 42 -13.11 -2.49 1.10
CA TYR A 42 -12.83 -3.87 1.49
C TYR A 42 -14.05 -4.74 1.25
N SER A 43 -13.81 -6.02 0.94
CA SER A 43 -14.89 -7.00 0.85
C SER A 43 -15.24 -7.54 2.22
N GLU A 44 -16.43 -8.10 2.36
CA GLU A 44 -16.69 -9.11 3.38
C GLU A 44 -15.83 -10.36 3.12
N TRP A 45 -15.84 -11.32 4.04
CA TRP A 45 -15.21 -12.61 3.81
C TRP A 45 -15.98 -13.40 2.75
N ILE A 46 -15.29 -13.78 1.69
CA ILE A 46 -15.83 -14.40 0.49
C ILE A 46 -15.55 -15.90 0.55
N THR A 47 -16.59 -16.70 0.59
CA THR A 47 -16.52 -18.15 0.42
C THR A 47 -16.74 -18.48 -1.05
N PRO A 48 -15.83 -19.22 -1.73
CA PRO A 48 -16.04 -19.61 -3.12
C PRO A 48 -17.33 -20.39 -3.31
N SER A 49 -18.17 -20.00 -4.24
CA SER A 49 -19.36 -20.80 -4.62
C SER A 49 -18.97 -22.01 -5.47
N ALA A 50 -17.94 -21.86 -6.29
CA ALA A 50 -17.35 -22.90 -7.11
C ALA A 50 -15.91 -22.54 -7.45
N TRP A 51 -15.05 -23.53 -7.64
CA TRP A 51 -13.75 -23.40 -8.26
C TRP A 51 -13.85 -23.77 -9.72
N LEU A 52 -13.29 -22.95 -10.59
CA LEU A 52 -13.12 -23.15 -12.02
C LEU A 52 -11.70 -23.57 -12.31
N GLY A 53 -11.42 -23.97 -13.57
CA GLY A 53 -10.07 -24.35 -13.98
C GLY A 53 -9.79 -25.85 -13.90
N THR A 54 -8.54 -26.22 -13.77
CA THR A 54 -8.05 -27.58 -13.79
C THR A 54 -7.00 -27.82 -12.69
N SER A 55 -6.53 -29.07 -12.57
CA SER A 55 -5.46 -29.43 -11.63
C SER A 55 -4.25 -28.52 -11.78
N GLY A 56 -3.84 -27.89 -10.69
CA GLY A 56 -2.72 -26.94 -10.65
C GLY A 56 -3.04 -25.52 -11.10
N ASP A 57 -4.27 -25.26 -11.50
CA ASP A 57 -4.73 -23.93 -11.98
C ASP A 57 -6.22 -23.74 -11.66
N TRP A 58 -6.53 -23.66 -10.37
CA TRP A 58 -7.87 -23.41 -9.88
C TRP A 58 -8.07 -21.92 -9.60
N TYR A 59 -9.24 -21.40 -9.97
CA TYR A 59 -9.59 -20.01 -9.73
C TYR A 59 -11.08 -19.81 -9.47
N PHE A 60 -11.41 -18.66 -8.92
CA PHE A 60 -12.77 -18.13 -8.90
C PHE A 60 -12.75 -16.60 -8.96
N ASP A 61 -13.71 -16.04 -9.69
CA ASP A 61 -13.88 -14.60 -9.90
C ASP A 61 -14.81 -14.00 -8.87
N VAL A 62 -14.48 -12.78 -8.46
CA VAL A 62 -15.31 -11.95 -7.58
C VAL A 62 -15.51 -10.58 -8.22
N LYS A 63 -16.77 -10.16 -8.31
CA LYS A 63 -17.10 -8.79 -8.70
C LYS A 63 -16.66 -7.82 -7.60
N ALA A 64 -15.85 -6.86 -7.97
CA ALA A 64 -15.25 -5.87 -7.09
C ALA A 64 -15.29 -4.48 -7.76
N PRO A 65 -16.49 -3.86 -7.92
CA PRO A 65 -16.66 -2.62 -8.67
C PRO A 65 -15.81 -1.46 -8.15
N ASP A 66 -15.40 -1.53 -6.89
CA ASP A 66 -14.51 -0.54 -6.27
C ASP A 66 -13.04 -0.66 -6.76
N LEU A 67 -12.65 -1.76 -7.40
CA LEU A 67 -11.33 -1.91 -8.02
C LEU A 67 -11.28 -1.18 -9.37
N THR A 68 -11.34 0.14 -9.29
CA THR A 68 -11.22 1.03 -10.46
C THR A 68 -9.80 1.06 -11.00
N ALA A 69 -9.62 1.57 -12.23
CA ALA A 69 -8.30 1.76 -12.82
C ALA A 69 -7.37 2.58 -11.89
N ASP A 70 -7.89 3.65 -11.29
CA ASP A 70 -7.09 4.52 -10.41
C ASP A 70 -6.58 3.76 -9.17
N ILE A 71 -7.41 2.91 -8.56
CA ILE A 71 -6.98 2.12 -7.39
C ILE A 71 -5.97 1.03 -7.80
N VAL A 72 -6.19 0.37 -8.93
CA VAL A 72 -5.30 -0.71 -9.37
C VAL A 72 -3.94 -0.19 -9.84
N GLU A 73 -3.92 0.97 -10.50
CA GLU A 73 -2.69 1.54 -11.06
C GLU A 73 -1.92 2.44 -10.07
N ASN A 74 -2.62 3.15 -9.19
CA ASN A 74 -2.03 4.16 -8.30
C ASN A 74 -2.17 3.84 -6.82
N GLY A 75 -2.98 2.86 -6.46
CA GLY A 75 -3.23 2.44 -5.09
C GLY A 75 -2.53 1.13 -4.72
N VAL A 76 -3.04 0.49 -3.68
CA VAL A 76 -2.57 -0.84 -3.23
C VAL A 76 -3.76 -1.75 -3.02
N VAL A 77 -3.73 -2.93 -3.65
CA VAL A 77 -4.70 -3.99 -3.39
C VAL A 77 -4.01 -5.10 -2.59
N LEU A 78 -4.58 -5.43 -1.45
CA LEU A 78 -4.12 -6.49 -0.55
C LEU A 78 -5.15 -7.62 -0.58
N GLY A 79 -4.69 -8.85 -0.83
CA GLY A 79 -5.51 -10.05 -0.71
C GLY A 79 -5.20 -10.79 0.58
N TYR A 80 -6.19 -11.46 1.12
CA TYR A 80 -6.07 -12.26 2.34
C TYR A 80 -6.84 -13.56 2.19
N VAL A 81 -6.35 -14.59 2.89
CA VAL A 81 -7.01 -15.90 2.94
C VAL A 81 -7.02 -16.44 4.37
N TRP A 82 -8.13 -17.04 4.73
CA TRP A 82 -8.30 -17.89 5.90
C TRP A 82 -8.62 -19.30 5.44
N LEU A 83 -7.81 -20.28 5.85
CA LEU A 83 -7.88 -21.65 5.34
C LEU A 83 -8.18 -22.63 6.47
N ALA A 84 -9.17 -23.47 6.26
CA ALA A 84 -9.39 -24.63 7.11
C ALA A 84 -8.20 -25.60 7.01
N GLY A 85 -7.72 -26.06 8.17
CA GLY A 85 -6.59 -26.98 8.22
C GLY A 85 -5.22 -26.33 8.11
N ASP A 86 -5.13 -24.99 8.17
CA ASP A 86 -3.85 -24.31 8.32
C ASP A 86 -3.23 -24.68 9.68
N LEU A 87 -1.92 -25.01 9.65
CA LEU A 87 -1.17 -25.46 10.84
C LEU A 87 -1.06 -24.41 11.95
N TYR A 88 -1.31 -23.14 11.65
CA TYR A 88 -1.13 -22.02 12.58
C TYR A 88 -2.42 -21.57 13.26
N ASP A 89 -3.38 -22.46 13.41
CA ASP A 89 -4.68 -22.17 14.02
C ASP A 89 -5.75 -21.63 13.05
N SER A 90 -6.99 -22.01 13.32
CA SER A 90 -8.19 -21.59 12.59
C SER A 90 -8.47 -20.08 12.60
N SER A 91 -7.66 -19.31 13.32
CA SER A 91 -7.71 -17.83 13.38
C SER A 91 -6.65 -17.15 12.53
N SER A 92 -5.77 -17.88 11.84
CA SER A 92 -4.67 -17.29 11.08
C SER A 92 -5.14 -16.79 9.73
N VAL A 93 -5.21 -15.48 9.58
CA VAL A 93 -5.40 -14.83 8.28
C VAL A 93 -4.03 -14.59 7.66
N ARG A 94 -3.81 -15.09 6.44
CA ARG A 94 -2.56 -14.93 5.69
C ARG A 94 -2.71 -13.88 4.61
N PRO A 95 -1.73 -12.96 4.47
CA PRO A 95 -1.65 -12.11 3.29
C PRO A 95 -1.31 -12.97 2.06
N LEU A 96 -1.91 -12.63 0.93
CA LEU A 96 -1.63 -13.24 -0.37
C LEU A 96 -0.53 -12.46 -1.13
N PRO A 97 0.32 -13.16 -1.90
CA PRO A 97 0.37 -14.61 -2.10
C PRO A 97 0.90 -15.36 -0.87
N ALA A 98 0.40 -16.58 -0.62
CA ALA A 98 0.79 -17.40 0.51
C ALA A 98 0.98 -18.87 0.12
N TYR A 99 1.99 -19.51 0.70
CA TYR A 99 2.09 -20.99 0.69
C TYR A 99 1.51 -21.51 2.00
N ALA A 100 0.42 -22.23 1.93
CA ALA A 100 -0.26 -22.81 3.07
C ALA A 100 -1.03 -24.08 2.67
N VAL A 101 -1.18 -25.02 3.61
CA VAL A 101 -1.89 -26.30 3.38
C VAL A 101 -1.32 -27.06 2.14
N GLY A 102 0.01 -26.95 1.94
CA GLY A 102 0.72 -27.68 0.90
C GLY A 102 0.58 -27.11 -0.52
N THR A 103 0.05 -25.93 -0.70
CA THR A 103 -0.20 -25.30 -2.01
C THR A 103 0.00 -23.78 -1.96
N ASN A 104 0.13 -23.14 -3.12
CA ASN A 104 0.15 -21.70 -3.24
C ASN A 104 -1.27 -21.16 -3.43
N TRP A 105 -1.54 -20.06 -2.73
CA TRP A 105 -2.75 -19.28 -2.84
C TRP A 105 -2.38 -17.88 -3.27
N SER A 106 -3.10 -17.31 -4.23
CA SER A 106 -2.80 -15.99 -4.76
C SER A 106 -4.08 -15.27 -5.20
N PHE A 107 -3.91 -14.07 -5.72
CA PHE A 107 -4.94 -13.34 -6.44
C PHE A 107 -4.31 -12.58 -7.59
N LEU A 108 -5.12 -12.24 -8.57
CA LEU A 108 -4.75 -11.36 -9.67
C LEU A 108 -5.94 -10.47 -10.07
N ILE A 109 -5.62 -9.37 -10.73
CA ILE A 109 -6.59 -8.43 -11.28
C ILE A 109 -6.25 -8.29 -12.76
N HIS A 110 -6.96 -8.99 -13.63
CA HIS A 110 -6.78 -8.93 -15.08
C HIS A 110 -7.78 -7.99 -15.76
N GLU A 111 -8.83 -7.58 -15.01
CA GLU A 111 -9.86 -6.66 -15.48
C GLU A 111 -10.30 -5.77 -14.32
N TYR A 112 -10.45 -4.47 -14.56
CA TYR A 112 -10.97 -3.55 -13.54
C TYR A 112 -12.40 -3.94 -13.13
N GLY A 113 -12.68 -3.82 -11.85
CA GLY A 113 -13.95 -4.23 -11.27
C GLY A 113 -14.10 -5.73 -11.00
N ASN A 114 -13.02 -6.50 -11.16
CA ASN A 114 -12.97 -7.92 -10.81
C ASN A 114 -11.66 -8.24 -10.07
N ILE A 115 -11.72 -9.24 -9.22
CA ILE A 115 -10.55 -9.89 -8.62
C ILE A 115 -10.71 -11.40 -8.74
N GLU A 116 -9.66 -12.08 -9.16
CA GLU A 116 -9.59 -13.52 -9.27
C GLU A 116 -8.70 -14.06 -8.17
N PHE A 117 -9.21 -15.00 -7.38
CA PHE A 117 -8.41 -15.76 -6.41
C PHE A 117 -8.01 -17.10 -7.00
N THR A 118 -6.76 -17.50 -6.78
CA THR A 118 -6.16 -18.67 -7.44
C THR A 118 -5.53 -19.65 -6.47
N SER A 119 -5.42 -20.92 -6.90
CA SER A 119 -4.69 -21.97 -6.19
C SER A 119 -4.06 -22.95 -7.17
N ASP A 120 -2.82 -23.35 -6.91
CA ASP A 120 -2.10 -24.38 -7.67
C ASP A 120 -2.31 -25.81 -7.13
N MET A 121 -3.36 -26.02 -6.37
CA MET A 121 -3.69 -27.34 -5.82
C MET A 121 -3.84 -28.40 -6.91
N ILE A 122 -3.33 -29.62 -6.68
CA ILE A 122 -3.50 -30.76 -7.59
C ILE A 122 -4.98 -31.18 -7.63
N SER A 123 -5.59 -31.34 -6.46
CA SER A 123 -7.02 -31.62 -6.34
C SER A 123 -7.82 -30.32 -6.28
N LYS A 124 -9.07 -30.37 -6.74
CA LYS A 124 -9.97 -29.21 -6.64
C LYS A 124 -10.13 -28.77 -5.19
N PRO A 125 -9.88 -27.47 -4.88
CA PRO A 125 -10.04 -26.97 -3.52
C PRO A 125 -11.51 -27.07 -3.06
N PHE A 126 -11.68 -27.26 -1.75
CA PHE A 126 -13.03 -27.22 -1.18
C PHE A 126 -13.60 -25.80 -1.26
N THR A 127 -14.90 -25.68 -1.47
CA THR A 127 -15.60 -24.40 -1.43
C THR A 127 -15.91 -23.96 0.00
N THR A 128 -15.93 -24.89 0.96
CA THR A 128 -16.17 -24.60 2.38
C THR A 128 -14.87 -24.57 3.17
N GLY A 129 -14.81 -23.70 4.18
CA GLY A 129 -13.66 -23.60 5.06
C GLY A 129 -12.46 -22.81 4.48
N ASN A 130 -12.60 -22.28 3.28
CA ASN A 130 -11.62 -21.39 2.67
C ASN A 130 -12.31 -20.06 2.39
N ASN A 131 -11.86 -19.01 3.05
CA ASN A 131 -12.45 -17.68 2.93
C ASN A 131 -11.41 -16.69 2.46
N PHE A 132 -11.81 -15.79 1.57
CA PHE A 132 -10.95 -14.82 0.93
C PHE A 132 -11.45 -13.40 1.20
N ARG A 133 -10.56 -12.45 1.24
CA ARG A 133 -10.89 -11.05 1.42
C ARG A 133 -9.90 -10.19 0.65
N PHE A 134 -10.36 -9.05 0.14
CA PHE A 134 -9.45 -8.02 -0.36
C PHE A 134 -9.69 -6.70 0.37
N ILE A 135 -8.63 -5.87 0.38
CA ILE A 135 -8.64 -4.48 0.85
C ILE A 135 -7.99 -3.65 -0.25
N ALA A 136 -8.70 -2.64 -0.72
CA ALA A 136 -8.26 -1.74 -1.79
C ALA A 136 -8.04 -0.34 -1.21
N ILE A 137 -6.80 0.12 -1.25
CA ILE A 137 -6.32 1.35 -0.64
C ILE A 137 -5.95 2.31 -1.77
N PRO A 138 -6.72 3.38 -2.02
CA PRO A 138 -6.35 4.40 -2.99
C PRO A 138 -5.00 5.06 -2.66
N GLY A 139 -4.25 5.51 -3.66
CA GLY A 139 -2.91 6.07 -3.48
C GLY A 139 -2.80 7.32 -2.59
N ASN A 140 -3.92 7.97 -2.27
CA ASN A 140 -3.99 9.25 -1.53
C ASN A 140 -4.74 9.14 -0.19
N VAL A 141 -4.75 7.97 0.48
CA VAL A 141 -5.48 7.77 1.74
C VAL A 141 -4.77 8.42 2.92
N LYS A 142 -5.50 9.25 3.66
CA LYS A 142 -5.09 9.73 4.99
C LYS A 142 -5.49 8.71 6.05
N THR A 143 -4.56 8.27 6.89
CA THR A 143 -4.88 7.38 8.00
C THR A 143 -5.45 8.14 9.19
N LEU A 144 -6.44 7.55 9.89
CA LEU A 144 -7.17 8.17 11.00
C LEU A 144 -6.34 8.55 12.23
N LYS A 145 -5.08 8.14 12.34
CA LYS A 145 -4.30 8.24 13.59
C LYS A 145 -3.39 9.44 13.72
N SER A 146 -3.30 10.30 12.72
CA SER A 146 -2.46 11.50 12.86
C SER A 146 -2.74 12.45 11.72
N ALA A 147 -2.75 13.75 12.01
CA ALA A 147 -2.71 14.80 11.00
C ALA A 147 -1.39 14.76 10.17
N SER A 148 -0.55 13.77 10.35
CA SER A 148 0.56 13.44 9.47
C SER A 148 0.12 12.35 8.50
N LEU A 149 0.24 12.63 7.22
CA LEU A 149 0.14 11.69 6.12
C LEU A 149 1.09 10.50 6.39
N ILE A 150 0.57 9.40 6.94
CA ILE A 150 1.34 8.16 6.98
C ILE A 150 1.14 7.52 5.61
N ASN A 151 1.84 8.02 4.63
CA ASN A 151 2.00 7.34 3.35
C ASN A 151 2.87 6.11 3.60
N LYS A 152 2.23 5.01 3.98
CA LYS A 152 2.92 3.72 3.95
C LYS A 152 3.12 3.33 2.49
N SER A 153 4.34 2.96 2.18
CA SER A 153 4.64 2.39 0.86
C SER A 153 3.88 1.06 0.68
N GLU A 154 3.66 0.67 -0.56
CA GLU A 154 3.08 -0.63 -0.89
C GLU A 154 3.82 -1.78 -0.19
N GLN A 155 5.15 -1.73 -0.17
CA GLN A 155 5.98 -2.73 0.49
C GLN A 155 5.74 -2.81 2.00
N GLU A 156 5.58 -1.66 2.67
CA GLU A 156 5.24 -1.64 4.09
C GLU A 156 3.86 -2.23 4.35
N LEU A 157 2.85 -1.86 3.55
CA LEU A 157 1.49 -2.40 3.67
C LEU A 157 1.46 -3.91 3.45
N ARG A 158 2.17 -4.42 2.43
CA ARG A 158 2.27 -5.86 2.14
C ARG A 158 3.01 -6.64 3.24
N SER A 159 3.87 -5.98 4.02
CA SER A 159 4.59 -6.59 5.15
C SER A 159 3.81 -6.59 6.47
N MET A 160 2.70 -5.85 6.55
CA MET A 160 1.88 -5.76 7.74
C MET A 160 1.00 -7.01 7.92
N SER A 161 0.73 -7.36 9.18
CA SER A 161 -0.29 -8.37 9.46
C SER A 161 -1.68 -7.86 9.08
N TYR A 162 -2.60 -8.79 8.78
CA TYR A 162 -4.01 -8.45 8.52
C TYR A 162 -4.61 -7.57 9.61
N LYS A 163 -4.40 -7.93 10.88
CA LYS A 163 -4.90 -7.17 12.05
C LYS A 163 -4.35 -5.75 12.09
N ASP A 164 -3.07 -5.56 11.75
CA ASP A 164 -2.46 -4.24 11.75
C ASP A 164 -3.01 -3.37 10.61
N VAL A 165 -3.29 -3.94 9.45
CA VAL A 165 -3.95 -3.24 8.34
C VAL A 165 -5.38 -2.86 8.72
N CYS A 166 -6.16 -3.79 9.27
CA CYS A 166 -7.51 -3.51 9.75
C CYS A 166 -7.53 -2.39 10.79
N LYS A 167 -6.61 -2.43 11.77
CA LYS A 167 -6.48 -1.39 12.79
C LYS A 167 -6.06 -0.04 12.21
N LEU A 168 -5.16 -0.04 11.22
CA LEU A 168 -4.66 1.18 10.58
C LEU A 168 -5.78 1.94 9.87
N TYR A 169 -6.65 1.22 9.17
CA TYR A 169 -7.73 1.79 8.35
C TYR A 169 -9.12 1.66 8.98
N ASN A 170 -9.21 1.24 10.24
CA ASN A 170 -10.47 1.04 10.96
C ASN A 170 -11.46 0.10 10.22
N ILE A 171 -10.92 -0.99 9.68
CA ILE A 171 -11.69 -2.02 8.98
C ILE A 171 -12.10 -3.10 10.01
N PRO A 172 -13.33 -3.58 10.03
CA PRO A 172 -13.74 -4.73 10.85
C PRO A 172 -12.93 -5.99 10.48
N GLU A 173 -12.48 -6.75 11.49
CA GLU A 173 -11.75 -8.02 11.29
C GLU A 173 -12.67 -9.16 10.81
#